data_c90f3599cf067eb2528dfa6d966245f9
#
_entry.id   c90f3599cf067eb2528dfa6d966245f9
#
_cell.length_a   1.000
_cell.length_b   1.000
_cell.length_c   1.000
_cell.angle_alpha   90.00
_cell.angle_beta   90.00
_cell.angle_gamma   90.00
#
_symmetry.space_group_name_H-M   'P 1'
#
loop_
_entity.id
_entity.type
_entity.pdbx_description
1 polymer ?
#
loop_
_entity_poly.entity_id
_entity_poly.type
_entity_poly.pdbx_seq_one_letter_code
_entity_poly.pdbx_strand_id
1 'polypeptide(L)'
;MIKLLTLIFASAVSAALAYNHVDPASVVWSQERSGVVSIAYTLAGAPAYVTIDVLTNGVSVGSAEAAGYSGDVNGIVQPGSRLIVWRMQDENLKRARLPEGVFSVRFSVRNANCLPDYMAVKLDDGTVAFYDSTNAVPNGIGAAQWKTTHMLFRRIPAANVSARLGLGLAERAGYNSVPAYVCTFEEDYYLAVYEMTQGQYMALGNANPSLCGQTSFANLANATHRTLHETDWPWHPVDNVTHDQSMAAGTVLTARSASGNGYGFTFTLPNEDQWEYACRSGCSQDIYTGARYNSYCWAVNSVYVNFQTMQNYYGGTKENGYHPQYSDQIAVGQLTPNAWGLYDMLGNVREWCVTTRGGTAVLRGGGSGMSGENMTAASRELASTTYKDCQTGFRLVCNLNAE
;
A
#
# COMPACT_ATOMS: atom_id res chain seq x y z
N MET A 1 -3.35 42.83 5.58
CA MET A 1 -3.82 43.26 4.25
C MET A 1 -4.09 42.01 3.45
N ILE A 2 -5.36 41.72 3.19
CA ILE A 2 -5.80 40.52 2.45
C ILE A 2 -5.68 40.85 0.96
N LYS A 3 -5.01 40.01 0.19
CA LYS A 3 -4.76 40.27 -1.23
C LYS A 3 -5.34 39.16 -2.10
N LEU A 4 -5.99 39.57 -3.16
CA LEU A 4 -6.65 38.69 -4.14
C LEU A 4 -5.65 38.22 -5.17
N LEU A 5 -5.69 36.90 -5.47
CA LEU A 5 -4.74 36.23 -6.37
C LEU A 5 -5.33 36.03 -7.76
N THR A 6 -4.50 36.16 -8.81
CA THR A 6 -4.89 35.79 -10.16
C THR A 6 -4.64 34.30 -10.37
N LEU A 7 -5.70 33.54 -10.64
CA LEU A 7 -5.66 32.10 -10.92
C LEU A 7 -5.63 31.80 -12.42
N ILE A 8 -4.79 30.85 -12.81
CA ILE A 8 -4.81 30.30 -14.17
C ILE A 8 -5.38 28.87 -14.08
N PHE A 9 -6.55 28.67 -14.68
CA PHE A 9 -7.14 27.34 -14.83
C PHE A 9 -6.91 26.78 -16.23
N ALA A 10 -6.51 25.52 -16.32
CA ALA A 10 -6.68 24.74 -17.54
C ALA A 10 -8.04 24.05 -17.45
N SER A 11 -9.04 24.58 -18.18
CA SER A 11 -10.39 24.02 -18.23
C SER A 11 -10.57 23.15 -19.46
N ALA A 12 -10.94 21.89 -19.26
CA ALA A 12 -11.69 21.15 -20.27
C ALA A 12 -13.17 21.12 -19.84
N VAL A 13 -14.03 21.68 -20.65
CA VAL A 13 -15.47 21.81 -20.41
C VAL A 13 -16.21 20.63 -21.01
N SER A 14 -16.99 19.89 -20.22
CA SER A 14 -18.22 19.25 -20.68
C SER A 14 -19.18 18.94 -19.51
N ALA A 15 -20.40 19.42 -19.68
CA ALA A 15 -21.73 19.08 -19.13
C ALA A 15 -21.88 18.58 -17.70
N ALA A 16 -22.45 19.45 -16.86
CA ALA A 16 -23.49 19.24 -15.83
C ALA A 16 -23.46 17.96 -14.96
N LEU A 17 -22.35 17.75 -14.27
CA LEU A 17 -22.28 17.13 -12.96
C LEU A 17 -21.64 18.20 -12.05
N ALA A 18 -22.06 18.29 -10.79
CA ALA A 18 -21.45 19.25 -9.85
C ALA A 18 -19.97 18.89 -9.68
N TYR A 19 -19.11 19.50 -10.47
CA TYR A 19 -17.67 19.29 -10.40
C TYR A 19 -17.14 19.80 -9.07
N ASN A 20 -16.38 18.96 -8.40
CA ASN A 20 -15.54 19.41 -7.29
C ASN A 20 -14.50 20.39 -7.84
N HIS A 21 -14.51 21.59 -7.33
CA HIS A 21 -13.59 22.64 -7.75
C HIS A 21 -13.31 23.61 -6.60
N VAL A 22 -12.16 24.23 -6.67
CA VAL A 22 -11.86 25.38 -5.82
C VAL A 22 -12.40 26.62 -6.50
N ASP A 23 -13.25 27.37 -5.81
CA ASP A 23 -13.72 28.67 -6.30
C ASP A 23 -12.53 29.64 -6.40
N PRO A 24 -12.13 30.07 -7.59
CA PRO A 24 -10.99 30.97 -7.77
C PRO A 24 -11.11 32.26 -6.98
N ALA A 25 -12.31 32.80 -6.87
CA ALA A 25 -12.56 34.05 -6.15
C ALA A 25 -12.39 33.91 -4.65
N SER A 26 -12.45 32.67 -4.13
CA SER A 26 -12.29 32.37 -2.70
C SER A 26 -10.83 32.23 -2.27
N VAL A 27 -9.89 32.12 -3.22
CA VAL A 27 -8.48 31.89 -2.90
C VAL A 27 -7.84 33.17 -2.41
N VAL A 28 -7.46 33.17 -1.15
CA VAL A 28 -6.82 34.30 -0.48
C VAL A 28 -5.58 33.79 0.25
N TRP A 29 -4.49 34.54 0.17
CA TRP A 29 -3.28 34.18 0.90
C TRP A 29 -2.74 35.34 1.72
N SER A 30 -2.05 35.02 2.78
CA SER A 30 -1.35 35.98 3.61
C SER A 30 -0.03 35.42 4.09
N GLN A 31 1.00 36.23 4.13
CA GLN A 31 2.27 35.90 4.77
C GLN A 31 2.33 36.64 6.10
N GLU A 32 2.10 35.92 7.20
CA GLU A 32 2.06 36.49 8.53
C GLU A 32 3.45 36.79 9.08
N ARG A 33 4.39 35.91 8.76
CA ARG A 33 5.80 36.01 9.17
C ARG A 33 6.71 35.39 8.12
N SER A 34 8.02 35.64 8.25
CA SER A 34 9.01 35.02 7.38
C SER A 34 8.85 33.50 7.34
N GLY A 35 8.82 32.94 6.15
CA GLY A 35 8.75 31.50 5.91
C GLY A 35 7.40 30.82 6.16
N VAL A 36 6.32 31.55 6.46
CA VAL A 36 4.98 30.98 6.67
C VAL A 36 3.93 31.73 5.87
N VAL A 37 3.21 31.01 5.03
CA VAL A 37 2.09 31.51 4.21
C VAL A 37 0.84 30.73 4.54
N SER A 38 -0.26 31.45 4.82
CA SER A 38 -1.60 30.90 4.95
C SER A 38 -2.36 31.06 3.63
N ILE A 39 -2.98 30.01 3.11
CA ILE A 39 -3.75 30.00 1.88
C ILE A 39 -5.17 29.51 2.23
N ALA A 40 -6.13 30.42 2.22
CA ALA A 40 -7.53 30.10 2.39
C ALA A 40 -8.19 29.85 1.04
N TYR A 41 -9.12 28.92 0.95
CA TYR A 41 -9.89 28.63 -0.25
C TYR A 41 -11.25 28.02 0.10
N THR A 42 -12.16 27.95 -0.87
CA THR A 42 -13.45 27.26 -0.74
C THR A 42 -13.49 26.11 -1.74
N LEU A 43 -13.67 24.89 -1.21
CA LEU A 43 -13.96 23.70 -2.02
C LEU A 43 -15.47 23.60 -2.22
N ALA A 44 -15.92 23.63 -3.46
CA ALA A 44 -17.30 23.41 -3.85
C ALA A 44 -17.50 21.96 -4.36
N GLY A 45 -18.71 21.44 -4.19
CA GLY A 45 -19.09 20.10 -4.63
C GLY A 45 -19.10 19.08 -3.49
N ALA A 46 -18.60 17.88 -3.74
CA ALA A 46 -18.46 16.79 -2.78
C ALA A 46 -17.04 16.75 -2.20
N PRO A 47 -16.77 15.89 -1.21
CA PRO A 47 -15.39 15.63 -0.75
C PRO A 47 -14.47 15.31 -1.91
N ALA A 48 -13.27 15.89 -1.92
CA ALA A 48 -12.33 15.77 -3.02
C ALA A 48 -10.89 15.68 -2.53
N TYR A 49 -10.07 14.97 -3.29
CA TYR A 49 -8.63 15.00 -3.09
C TYR A 49 -8.07 16.31 -3.65
N VAL A 50 -7.45 17.10 -2.78
CA VAL A 50 -6.92 18.43 -3.12
C VAL A 50 -5.39 18.42 -3.01
N THR A 51 -4.71 18.83 -4.08
CA THR A 51 -3.29 19.14 -4.08
C THR A 51 -3.05 20.56 -4.56
N ILE A 52 -1.91 21.12 -4.18
CA ILE A 52 -1.47 22.42 -4.68
C ILE A 52 -0.06 22.34 -5.29
N ASP A 53 0.17 23.22 -6.23
CA ASP A 53 1.49 23.60 -6.72
C ASP A 53 1.66 25.10 -6.50
N VAL A 54 2.66 25.47 -5.75
CA VAL A 54 3.00 26.86 -5.50
C VAL A 54 3.97 27.33 -6.58
N LEU A 55 3.65 28.47 -7.18
CA LEU A 55 4.46 29.05 -8.24
C LEU A 55 4.99 30.43 -7.83
N THR A 56 6.25 30.67 -8.14
CA THR A 56 6.88 32.00 -8.08
C THR A 56 7.30 32.43 -9.48
N ASN A 57 6.84 33.59 -9.95
CA ASN A 57 7.00 34.02 -11.36
C ASN A 57 6.51 32.97 -12.38
N GLY A 58 5.44 32.21 -12.05
CA GLY A 58 4.90 31.16 -12.91
C GLY A 58 5.70 29.85 -12.93
N VAL A 59 6.79 29.77 -12.15
CA VAL A 59 7.61 28.55 -12.03
C VAL A 59 7.31 27.86 -10.70
N SER A 60 7.09 26.54 -10.75
CA SER A 60 6.88 25.73 -9.54
C SER A 60 8.08 25.84 -8.59
N VAL A 61 7.80 26.01 -7.30
CA VAL A 61 8.83 25.98 -6.25
C VAL A 61 9.40 24.57 -6.01
N GLY A 62 8.78 23.56 -6.63
CA GLY A 62 9.26 22.19 -6.64
C GLY A 62 8.74 21.32 -5.52
N SER A 63 8.97 20.02 -5.65
CA SER A 63 8.48 19.00 -4.73
C SER A 63 9.11 19.06 -3.33
N ALA A 64 10.30 19.64 -3.18
CA ALA A 64 10.92 19.84 -1.88
C ALA A 64 10.09 20.72 -0.95
N GLU A 65 9.33 21.69 -1.52
CA GLU A 65 8.44 22.55 -0.75
C GLU A 65 7.12 21.86 -0.37
N ALA A 66 6.76 20.75 -1.03
CA ALA A 66 5.53 20.02 -0.73
C ALA A 66 5.50 19.46 0.70
N ALA A 67 6.67 19.13 1.27
CA ALA A 67 6.79 18.72 2.67
C ALA A 67 6.44 19.83 3.67
N GLY A 68 6.40 21.08 3.22
CA GLY A 68 6.03 22.23 4.04
C GLY A 68 4.53 22.52 4.09
N TYR A 69 3.70 21.82 3.29
CA TYR A 69 2.25 22.02 3.28
C TYR A 69 1.57 21.24 4.41
N SER A 70 0.61 21.89 5.08
CA SER A 70 -0.21 21.28 6.12
C SER A 70 -1.63 21.87 6.10
N GLY A 71 -2.59 21.20 6.75
CA GLY A 71 -3.99 21.58 6.73
C GLY A 71 -4.75 20.87 5.61
N ASP A 72 -5.73 21.56 5.01
CA ASP A 72 -6.65 20.99 4.02
C ASP A 72 -6.00 20.83 2.62
N VAL A 73 -4.98 20.00 2.52
CA VAL A 73 -4.19 19.75 1.30
C VAL A 73 -3.56 18.36 1.33
N ASN A 74 -3.24 17.82 0.16
CA ASN A 74 -2.63 16.50 -0.03
C ASN A 74 -3.47 15.34 0.57
N GLY A 75 -4.79 15.50 0.60
CA GLY A 75 -5.71 14.54 1.18
C GLY A 75 -7.15 14.78 0.72
N ILE A 76 -8.08 13.97 1.24
CA ILE A 76 -9.51 14.16 1.03
C ILE A 76 -9.97 15.33 1.90
N VAL A 77 -10.46 16.36 1.25
CA VAL A 77 -10.94 17.59 1.88
C VAL A 77 -12.45 17.66 1.74
N GLN A 78 -13.13 17.98 2.83
CA GLN A 78 -14.57 18.20 2.85
C GLN A 78 -14.92 19.53 2.17
N PRO A 79 -16.12 19.68 1.56
CA PRO A 79 -16.57 20.96 1.00
C PRO A 79 -16.63 22.07 2.04
N GLY A 80 -16.53 23.32 1.60
CA GLY A 80 -16.58 24.52 2.43
C GLY A 80 -15.27 25.29 2.49
N SER A 81 -15.17 26.24 3.44
CA SER A 81 -13.97 27.06 3.64
C SER A 81 -12.84 26.24 4.23
N ARG A 82 -11.67 26.32 3.64
CA ARG A 82 -10.50 25.49 3.92
C ARG A 82 -9.25 26.34 4.08
N LEU A 83 -8.25 25.77 4.76
CA LEU A 83 -7.00 26.48 5.07
C LEU A 83 -5.80 25.55 4.84
N ILE A 84 -4.82 26.05 4.09
CA ILE A 84 -3.52 25.44 3.95
C ILE A 84 -2.50 26.36 4.62
N VAL A 85 -1.56 25.77 5.35
CA VAL A 85 -0.41 26.48 5.87
C VAL A 85 0.84 25.92 5.18
N TRP A 86 1.53 26.79 4.45
CA TRP A 86 2.80 26.46 3.84
C TRP A 86 3.95 27.01 4.68
N ARG A 87 4.76 26.11 5.21
CA ARG A 87 6.04 26.41 5.86
C ARG A 87 7.14 26.18 4.86
N MET A 88 7.73 27.26 4.35
CA MET A 88 8.79 27.21 3.35
C MET A 88 9.95 26.37 3.84
N GLN A 89 10.48 25.50 2.99
CA GLN A 89 11.64 24.65 3.28
C GLN A 89 12.92 25.29 2.80
N ASP A 90 12.91 26.00 1.67
CA ASP A 90 14.06 26.71 1.13
C ASP A 90 14.42 27.95 1.94
N GLU A 91 15.68 28.07 2.36
CA GLU A 91 16.18 29.17 3.22
C GLU A 91 16.13 30.54 2.53
N ASN A 92 16.22 30.58 1.19
CA ASN A 92 16.10 31.83 0.46
C ASN A 92 14.65 32.29 0.42
N LEU A 93 13.69 31.35 0.22
CA LEU A 93 12.26 31.63 0.29
C LEU A 93 11.83 32.05 1.69
N LYS A 94 12.37 31.45 2.75
CA LYS A 94 12.09 31.82 4.14
C LYS A 94 12.42 33.27 4.45
N ARG A 95 13.46 33.81 3.85
CA ARG A 95 13.93 35.20 4.08
C ARG A 95 13.22 36.21 3.21
N ALA A 96 12.60 35.78 2.13
CA ALA A 96 11.92 36.65 1.21
C ALA A 96 10.51 36.98 1.71
N ARG A 97 10.13 38.26 1.54
CA ARG A 97 8.72 38.62 1.52
C ARG A 97 8.21 38.39 0.11
N LEU A 98 7.21 37.54 -0.06
CA LEU A 98 6.67 37.25 -1.38
C LEU A 98 6.07 38.52 -1.99
N PRO A 99 6.58 39.03 -3.12
CA PRO A 99 6.04 40.24 -3.74
C PRO A 99 4.66 39.97 -4.34
N GLU A 100 3.83 41.01 -4.41
CA GLU A 100 2.56 40.96 -5.15
C GLU A 100 2.81 40.60 -6.62
N GLY A 101 1.95 39.72 -7.16
CA GLY A 101 1.99 39.31 -8.58
C GLY A 101 3.05 38.25 -8.91
N VAL A 102 3.95 37.94 -8.00
CA VAL A 102 4.99 36.91 -8.18
C VAL A 102 4.54 35.56 -7.68
N PHE A 103 3.69 35.52 -6.67
CA PHE A 103 3.17 34.31 -6.03
C PHE A 103 1.83 33.89 -6.65
N SER A 104 1.71 32.63 -6.98
CA SER A 104 0.43 32.02 -7.37
C SER A 104 0.33 30.57 -6.86
N VAL A 105 -0.91 30.09 -6.75
CA VAL A 105 -1.21 28.72 -6.34
C VAL A 105 -2.05 28.06 -7.42
N ARG A 106 -1.60 26.91 -7.88
CA ARG A 106 -2.38 26.04 -8.75
C ARG A 106 -3.00 24.92 -7.93
N PHE A 107 -4.32 24.84 -7.92
CA PHE A 107 -5.05 23.74 -7.31
C PHE A 107 -5.26 22.60 -8.30
N SER A 108 -5.08 21.37 -7.87
CA SER A 108 -5.58 20.18 -8.54
C SER A 108 -6.63 19.56 -7.63
N VAL A 109 -7.86 19.48 -8.11
CA VAL A 109 -9.00 18.93 -7.39
C VAL A 109 -9.48 17.69 -8.11
N ARG A 110 -9.49 16.57 -7.43
CA ARG A 110 -9.98 15.30 -7.98
C ARG A 110 -11.12 14.79 -7.11
N ASN A 111 -12.12 14.17 -7.72
CA ASN A 111 -13.16 13.50 -6.97
C ASN A 111 -12.51 12.49 -6.00
N ALA A 112 -13.12 12.28 -4.84
CA ALA A 112 -12.66 11.28 -3.88
C ALA A 112 -12.52 9.88 -4.52
N ASN A 113 -13.33 9.58 -5.54
CA ASN A 113 -13.25 8.35 -6.34
C ASN A 113 -12.09 8.33 -7.35
N CYS A 114 -11.27 9.38 -7.44
CA CYS A 114 -10.07 9.48 -8.27
C CYS A 114 -8.82 9.64 -7.40
N LEU A 115 -8.71 8.83 -6.37
CA LEU A 115 -7.55 8.80 -5.49
C LEU A 115 -6.28 8.44 -6.27
N PRO A 116 -5.11 8.97 -5.87
CA PRO A 116 -3.83 8.60 -6.46
C PRO A 116 -3.61 7.09 -6.46
N ASP A 117 -2.90 6.61 -7.45
CA ASP A 117 -2.65 5.18 -7.61
C ASP A 117 -1.79 4.59 -6.49
N TYR A 118 -0.92 5.39 -5.89
CA TYR A 118 -0.05 4.97 -4.79
C TYR A 118 -0.08 5.95 -3.63
N MET A 119 0.04 5.41 -2.45
CA MET A 119 0.28 6.11 -1.20
C MET A 119 1.55 5.55 -0.56
N ALA A 120 2.42 6.41 -0.08
CA ALA A 120 3.58 6.02 0.71
C ALA A 120 3.48 6.60 2.12
N VAL A 121 3.87 5.80 3.10
CA VAL A 121 3.94 6.22 4.51
C VAL A 121 5.36 6.02 5.01
N LYS A 122 5.97 7.09 5.49
CA LYS A 122 7.28 7.04 6.13
C LYS A 122 7.11 6.49 7.56
N LEU A 123 7.89 5.49 7.92
CA LEU A 123 7.60 4.69 9.10
C LEU A 123 8.05 5.34 10.41
N ASP A 124 9.03 6.23 10.39
CA ASP A 124 9.55 6.89 11.60
C ASP A 124 8.65 8.02 12.10
N ASP A 125 8.07 8.81 11.20
CA ASP A 125 7.29 10.01 11.54
C ASP A 125 5.83 9.98 11.04
N GLY A 126 5.46 8.95 10.25
CA GLY A 126 4.10 8.80 9.72
C GLY A 126 3.74 9.74 8.57
N THR A 127 4.71 10.46 8.00
CA THR A 127 4.48 11.34 6.85
C THR A 127 3.94 10.55 5.67
N VAL A 128 2.83 11.02 5.10
CA VAL A 128 2.15 10.40 3.95
C VAL A 128 2.43 11.21 2.69
N ALA A 129 2.73 10.51 1.60
CA ALA A 129 2.87 11.07 0.26
C ALA A 129 2.02 10.27 -0.74
N PHE A 130 1.56 10.93 -1.80
CA PHE A 130 0.72 10.29 -2.82
C PHE A 130 1.32 10.45 -4.21
N TYR A 131 1.11 9.42 -5.06
CA TYR A 131 1.64 9.37 -6.42
C TYR A 131 0.55 8.89 -7.38
N ASP A 132 0.34 9.61 -8.47
CA ASP A 132 -0.73 9.37 -9.44
C ASP A 132 -0.50 8.16 -10.34
N SER A 133 0.72 7.67 -10.40
CA SER A 133 1.09 6.54 -11.26
C SER A 133 2.36 5.87 -10.78
N THR A 134 2.64 4.68 -11.29
CA THR A 134 3.90 3.96 -11.05
C THR A 134 5.13 4.80 -11.40
N ASN A 135 5.06 5.59 -12.48
CA ASN A 135 6.18 6.42 -12.92
C ASN A 135 6.42 7.64 -12.01
N ALA A 136 5.42 8.05 -11.23
CA ALA A 136 5.55 9.15 -10.28
C ALA A 136 6.19 8.70 -8.95
N VAL A 137 6.28 7.38 -8.69
CA VAL A 137 6.88 6.85 -7.47
C VAL A 137 8.40 7.06 -7.50
N PRO A 138 8.99 7.78 -6.55
CA PRO A 138 10.42 8.08 -6.53
C PRO A 138 11.27 6.80 -6.56
N ASN A 139 12.26 6.78 -7.44
CA ASN A 139 13.18 5.65 -7.65
C ASN A 139 12.48 4.34 -8.10
N GLY A 140 11.21 4.42 -8.51
CA GLY A 140 10.38 3.27 -8.88
C GLY A 140 9.88 2.45 -7.69
N ILE A 141 8.86 1.63 -7.95
CA ILE A 141 8.21 0.82 -6.90
C ILE A 141 9.15 -0.23 -6.28
N GLY A 142 10.19 -0.67 -6.99
CA GLY A 142 11.16 -1.67 -6.53
C GLY A 142 12.24 -1.14 -5.57
N ALA A 143 12.30 0.18 -5.32
CA ALA A 143 13.37 0.79 -4.54
C ALA A 143 13.40 0.29 -3.07
N ALA A 144 14.63 0.18 -2.54
CA ALA A 144 14.87 -0.36 -1.20
C ALA A 144 14.13 0.39 -0.08
N GLN A 145 13.92 1.69 -0.23
CA GLN A 145 13.20 2.49 0.74
C GLN A 145 11.77 1.99 1.01
N TRP A 146 11.09 1.45 -0.02
CA TRP A 146 9.74 0.91 0.08
C TRP A 146 9.67 -0.45 0.79
N LYS A 147 10.81 -1.01 1.11
CA LYS A 147 10.99 -2.30 1.79
C LYS A 147 11.65 -2.14 3.17
N THR A 148 11.95 -0.91 3.61
CA THR A 148 12.67 -0.65 4.86
C THR A 148 12.11 0.51 5.66
N THR A 149 12.26 1.74 5.18
CA THR A 149 11.93 2.97 5.92
C THR A 149 10.56 3.54 5.61
N HIS A 150 9.94 3.07 4.53
CA HIS A 150 8.61 3.47 4.07
C HIS A 150 7.78 2.24 3.76
N MET A 151 6.47 2.38 3.83
CA MET A 151 5.52 1.45 3.22
C MET A 151 4.91 2.08 1.99
N LEU A 152 4.87 1.33 0.89
CA LEU A 152 4.18 1.70 -0.34
C LEU A 152 2.88 0.92 -0.44
N PHE A 153 1.79 1.64 -0.69
CA PHE A 153 0.46 1.08 -0.85
C PHE A 153 -0.05 1.35 -2.26
N ARG A 154 -0.74 0.40 -2.84
CA ARG A 154 -1.44 0.50 -4.11
C ARG A 154 -2.93 0.73 -3.87
N ARG A 155 -3.54 1.70 -4.55
CA ARG A 155 -4.98 1.87 -4.57
C ARG A 155 -5.64 0.70 -5.28
N ILE A 156 -6.60 0.09 -4.65
CA ILE A 156 -7.43 -0.97 -5.19
C ILE A 156 -8.76 -0.35 -5.63
N PRO A 157 -9.05 -0.36 -6.94
CA PRO A 157 -10.28 0.24 -7.46
C PRO A 157 -11.46 -0.69 -7.18
N ALA A 158 -12.09 -0.51 -6.03
CA ALA A 158 -13.14 -1.38 -5.52
C ALA A 158 -14.48 -0.64 -5.33
N ALA A 159 -14.51 0.68 -5.35
CA ALA A 159 -15.71 1.47 -5.09
C ALA A 159 -16.89 1.06 -5.98
N ASN A 160 -17.99 0.64 -5.36
CA ASN A 160 -19.21 0.15 -6.01
C ASN A 160 -19.01 -1.07 -6.94
N VAL A 161 -17.99 -1.88 -6.65
CA VAL A 161 -17.72 -3.10 -7.41
C VAL A 161 -18.32 -4.30 -6.71
N SER A 162 -19.08 -5.10 -7.46
CA SER A 162 -19.50 -6.45 -7.05
C SER A 162 -18.58 -7.47 -7.70
N ALA A 163 -17.80 -8.17 -6.91
CA ALA A 163 -16.84 -9.17 -7.38
C ALA A 163 -17.26 -10.57 -6.97
N ARG A 164 -17.03 -11.54 -7.86
CA ARG A 164 -17.15 -12.96 -7.53
C ARG A 164 -15.84 -13.44 -6.92
N LEU A 165 -15.90 -13.90 -5.69
CA LEU A 165 -14.80 -14.45 -4.92
C LEU A 165 -15.03 -15.95 -4.66
N GLY A 166 -14.03 -16.64 -4.12
CA GLY A 166 -14.09 -18.09 -3.90
C GLY A 166 -13.93 -18.90 -5.17
N LEU A 167 -14.16 -20.20 -5.10
CA LEU A 167 -14.09 -21.14 -6.23
C LEU A 167 -15.43 -21.85 -6.45
N GLY A 168 -15.76 -22.15 -7.71
CA GLY A 168 -16.90 -22.99 -8.08
C GLY A 168 -16.76 -24.43 -7.56
N LEU A 169 -17.89 -25.16 -7.50
CA LEU A 169 -17.92 -26.54 -6.99
C LEU A 169 -16.98 -27.49 -7.75
N ALA A 170 -16.91 -27.33 -9.08
CA ALA A 170 -16.07 -28.16 -9.93
C ALA A 170 -14.56 -27.93 -9.73
N GLU A 171 -14.20 -26.78 -9.20
CA GLU A 171 -12.83 -26.30 -9.08
C GLU A 171 -12.24 -26.52 -7.68
N ARG A 172 -13.12 -26.80 -6.70
CA ARG A 172 -12.72 -26.99 -5.31
C ARG A 172 -12.21 -28.38 -4.95
N ALA A 173 -12.29 -29.33 -5.85
CA ALA A 173 -11.86 -30.71 -5.58
C ALA A 173 -10.36 -30.74 -5.28
N GLY A 174 -10.01 -31.00 -4.02
CA GLY A 174 -8.62 -31.09 -3.55
C GLY A 174 -8.01 -29.78 -3.01
N TYR A 175 -8.78 -28.68 -2.98
CA TYR A 175 -8.28 -27.38 -2.48
C TYR A 175 -8.97 -26.97 -1.18
N ASN A 176 -8.20 -26.40 -0.27
CA ASN A 176 -8.71 -25.74 0.93
C ASN A 176 -9.21 -24.33 0.58
N SER A 177 -10.29 -24.26 -0.22
CA SER A 177 -10.80 -23.04 -0.81
C SER A 177 -12.22 -22.75 -0.38
N VAL A 178 -12.59 -21.48 -0.45
CA VAL A 178 -13.92 -20.99 -0.13
C VAL A 178 -14.87 -21.26 -1.30
N PRO A 179 -16.15 -21.66 -1.06
CA PRO A 179 -17.17 -21.65 -2.08
C PRO A 179 -17.30 -20.29 -2.75
N ALA A 180 -17.62 -20.28 -4.05
CA ALA A 180 -17.85 -19.03 -4.76
C ALA A 180 -19.03 -18.25 -4.19
N TYR A 181 -18.88 -16.96 -4.03
CA TYR A 181 -19.87 -16.00 -3.54
C TYR A 181 -19.65 -14.64 -4.20
N VAL A 182 -20.60 -13.75 -4.06
CA VAL A 182 -20.48 -12.36 -4.53
C VAL A 182 -20.26 -11.47 -3.30
N CYS A 183 -19.24 -10.64 -3.37
CA CYS A 183 -18.94 -9.58 -2.41
C CYS A 183 -19.08 -8.24 -3.11
N THR A 184 -19.68 -7.25 -2.45
CA THR A 184 -19.78 -5.88 -2.94
C THR A 184 -18.92 -4.99 -2.07
N PHE A 185 -18.04 -4.21 -2.71
CA PHE A 185 -17.20 -3.20 -2.09
C PHE A 185 -17.83 -1.83 -2.30
N GLU A 186 -17.94 -1.06 -1.25
CA GLU A 186 -18.52 0.29 -1.31
C GLU A 186 -17.49 1.34 -1.69
N GLU A 187 -16.22 1.11 -1.34
CA GLU A 187 -15.14 2.09 -1.46
C GLU A 187 -13.84 1.48 -1.98
N ASP A 188 -13.00 2.35 -2.55
CA ASP A 188 -11.60 2.03 -2.79
C ASP A 188 -10.85 1.89 -1.47
N TYR A 189 -9.78 1.14 -1.48
CA TYR A 189 -8.84 1.03 -0.36
C TYR A 189 -7.41 0.96 -0.87
N TYR A 190 -6.44 1.18 0.01
CA TYR A 190 -5.03 1.01 -0.30
C TYR A 190 -4.50 -0.26 0.33
N LEU A 191 -3.87 -1.13 -0.46
CA LEU A 191 -3.22 -2.35 0.04
C LEU A 191 -1.71 -2.23 -0.12
N ALA A 192 -0.94 -2.65 0.89
CA ALA A 192 0.51 -2.65 0.83
C ALA A 192 1.00 -3.45 -0.38
N VAL A 193 1.92 -2.84 -1.15
CA VAL A 193 2.48 -3.43 -2.37
C VAL A 193 3.21 -4.73 -2.07
N TYR A 194 3.84 -4.81 -0.91
CA TYR A 194 4.59 -5.95 -0.41
C TYR A 194 4.00 -6.47 0.90
N GLU A 195 4.33 -7.69 1.26
CA GLU A 195 4.24 -8.15 2.64
C GLU A 195 5.04 -7.22 3.56
N MET A 196 4.64 -7.07 4.82
CA MET A 196 5.42 -6.33 5.83
C MET A 196 6.81 -6.97 5.93
N THR A 197 7.85 -6.17 5.72
CA THR A 197 9.21 -6.70 5.84
C THR A 197 9.73 -6.65 7.27
N GLN A 198 10.78 -7.42 7.55
CA GLN A 198 11.48 -7.40 8.84
C GLN A 198 12.01 -6.00 9.16
N GLY A 199 12.60 -5.32 8.16
CA GLY A 199 13.09 -3.95 8.30
C GLY A 199 11.98 -2.96 8.63
N GLN A 200 10.83 -3.06 7.97
CA GLN A 200 9.66 -2.21 8.24
C GLN A 200 9.07 -2.50 9.63
N TYR A 201 8.95 -3.76 10.02
CA TYR A 201 8.44 -4.14 11.33
C TYR A 201 9.30 -3.57 12.46
N MET A 202 10.63 -3.62 12.30
CA MET A 202 11.57 -3.01 13.23
C MET A 202 11.50 -1.48 13.21
N ALA A 203 11.32 -0.86 12.05
CA ALA A 203 11.14 0.59 11.94
C ALA A 203 9.88 1.09 12.66
N LEU A 204 8.88 0.24 12.85
CA LEU A 204 7.72 0.52 13.71
C LEU A 204 8.04 0.44 15.22
N GLY A 205 9.26 0.10 15.61
CA GLY A 205 9.70 0.01 17.00
C GLY A 205 9.59 -1.37 17.60
N ASN A 206 9.31 -2.40 16.80
CA ASN A 206 9.18 -3.77 17.28
C ASN A 206 10.55 -4.49 17.27
N ALA A 207 10.72 -5.48 18.14
CA ALA A 207 11.81 -6.45 18.00
C ALA A 207 11.52 -7.39 16.83
N ASN A 208 12.55 -7.81 16.08
CA ASN A 208 12.38 -8.77 15.00
C ASN A 208 12.05 -10.16 15.55
N PRO A 209 10.83 -10.72 15.32
CA PRO A 209 10.44 -12.03 15.80
C PRO A 209 10.78 -13.16 14.84
N SER A 210 11.26 -12.82 13.63
CA SER A 210 11.37 -13.73 12.50
C SER A 210 12.33 -14.87 12.78
N LEU A 211 11.91 -16.07 12.39
CA LEU A 211 12.73 -17.28 12.39
C LEU A 211 13.58 -17.40 11.14
N CYS A 212 13.12 -16.84 10.03
CA CYS A 212 13.85 -16.72 8.78
C CYS A 212 14.56 -15.36 8.74
N GLY A 213 15.85 -15.31 9.09
CA GLY A 213 16.59 -14.05 9.14
C GLY A 213 17.98 -14.18 9.73
N GLN A 214 18.54 -13.07 10.17
CA GLN A 214 19.96 -12.88 10.50
C GLN A 214 20.58 -13.89 11.48
N THR A 215 19.80 -14.52 12.37
CA THR A 215 20.36 -15.34 13.44
C THR A 215 19.77 -16.76 13.54
N SER A 216 18.66 -17.06 12.89
CA SER A 216 17.91 -18.28 13.14
C SER A 216 18.55 -19.53 12.55
N PHE A 217 19.40 -19.37 11.54
CA PHE A 217 20.02 -20.49 10.85
C PHE A 217 21.31 -21.02 11.48
N ALA A 218 21.83 -20.36 12.50
CA ALA A 218 23.07 -20.81 13.15
C ALA A 218 22.99 -22.23 13.73
N ASN A 219 21.80 -22.73 14.01
CA ASN A 219 21.56 -24.00 14.67
C ASN A 219 21.01 -25.12 13.77
N LEU A 220 20.78 -24.87 12.47
CA LEU A 220 20.32 -25.91 11.56
C LEU A 220 21.51 -26.57 10.84
N ALA A 221 21.56 -27.90 10.86
CA ALA A 221 22.72 -28.70 10.51
C ALA A 221 23.20 -28.64 9.03
N ASN A 222 22.51 -27.94 8.13
CA ASN A 222 22.84 -27.89 6.70
C ASN A 222 23.18 -26.46 6.25
N ALA A 223 24.38 -26.03 6.58
CA ALA A 223 24.89 -24.66 6.45
C ALA A 223 25.18 -24.14 5.01
N THR A 224 24.98 -24.93 3.98
CA THR A 224 25.46 -24.59 2.62
C THR A 224 24.60 -23.56 1.89
N HIS A 225 23.40 -23.24 2.34
CA HIS A 225 22.49 -22.28 1.70
C HIS A 225 22.40 -20.91 2.41
N ARG A 226 23.22 -20.68 3.42
CA ARG A 226 23.11 -19.58 4.37
C ARG A 226 23.78 -18.27 3.96
N THR A 227 24.68 -18.32 3.00
CA THR A 227 25.53 -17.18 2.64
C THR A 227 24.82 -16.11 1.81
N LEU A 228 23.63 -16.39 1.30
CA LEU A 228 22.91 -15.49 0.39
C LEU A 228 22.01 -14.47 1.10
N HIS A 229 21.72 -14.64 2.41
CA HIS A 229 20.73 -13.84 3.14
C HIS A 229 21.30 -12.89 4.19
N GLU A 230 22.61 -12.87 4.40
CA GLU A 230 23.22 -12.05 5.47
C GLU A 230 23.06 -10.54 5.28
N THR A 231 22.85 -10.08 4.05
CA THR A 231 22.76 -8.64 3.75
C THR A 231 21.39 -8.15 3.37
N ASP A 232 20.49 -9.01 2.90
CA ASP A 232 19.16 -8.65 2.40
C ASP A 232 17.99 -9.03 3.32
N TRP A 233 18.27 -9.61 4.49
CA TRP A 233 17.27 -9.99 5.47
C TRP A 233 16.27 -8.87 5.83
N PRO A 234 16.63 -7.57 5.82
CA PRO A 234 15.64 -6.53 6.11
C PRO A 234 14.50 -6.46 5.10
N TRP A 235 14.72 -6.99 3.88
CA TRP A 235 13.75 -7.02 2.79
C TRP A 235 12.91 -8.31 2.76
N HIS A 236 13.24 -9.28 3.62
CA HIS A 236 12.44 -10.49 3.76
C HIS A 236 11.13 -10.16 4.51
N PRO A 237 10.03 -10.87 4.23
CA PRO A 237 8.81 -10.67 5.01
C PRO A 237 9.08 -10.96 6.48
N VAL A 238 8.42 -10.23 7.36
CA VAL A 238 8.38 -10.59 8.77
C VAL A 238 7.58 -11.87 8.93
N ASP A 239 8.11 -12.81 9.66
CA ASP A 239 7.47 -14.08 9.99
C ASP A 239 7.39 -14.31 11.50
N ASN A 240 6.77 -15.44 11.88
CA ASN A 240 6.63 -15.82 13.29
C ASN A 240 5.91 -14.75 14.13
N VAL A 241 4.93 -14.10 13.53
CA VAL A 241 4.06 -13.09 14.14
C VAL A 241 2.67 -13.67 14.38
N THR A 242 2.09 -13.35 15.54
CA THR A 242 0.69 -13.68 15.84
C THR A 242 -0.25 -12.68 15.14
N HIS A 243 -1.53 -13.03 15.05
CA HIS A 243 -2.56 -12.11 14.55
C HIS A 243 -2.57 -10.78 15.32
N ASP A 244 -2.50 -10.83 16.65
CA ASP A 244 -2.54 -9.65 17.50
C ASP A 244 -1.29 -8.75 17.31
N GLN A 245 -0.11 -9.37 17.12
CA GLN A 245 1.12 -8.63 16.82
C GLN A 245 1.02 -7.93 15.44
N SER A 246 0.39 -8.57 14.47
CA SER A 246 0.16 -8.01 13.14
C SER A 246 -0.84 -6.84 13.19
N MET A 247 -1.92 -6.97 13.95
CA MET A 247 -2.88 -5.89 14.21
C MET A 247 -2.22 -4.69 14.92
N ALA A 248 -1.36 -4.95 15.90
CA ALA A 248 -0.65 -3.91 16.64
C ALA A 248 0.26 -3.07 15.73
N ALA A 249 0.89 -3.67 14.71
CA ALA A 249 1.70 -2.94 13.73
C ALA A 249 0.85 -1.91 12.96
N GLY A 250 -0.36 -2.27 12.55
CA GLY A 250 -1.32 -1.35 11.93
C GLY A 250 -1.72 -0.21 12.86
N THR A 251 -1.98 -0.53 14.13
CA THR A 251 -2.33 0.48 15.16
C THR A 251 -1.20 1.50 15.36
N VAL A 252 0.06 1.06 15.39
CA VAL A 252 1.23 1.95 15.49
C VAL A 252 1.31 2.86 14.27
N LEU A 253 1.13 2.32 13.07
CA LEU A 253 1.19 3.12 11.84
C LEU A 253 0.05 4.14 11.76
N THR A 254 -1.16 3.77 12.20
CA THR A 254 -2.32 4.68 12.34
C THR A 254 -1.98 5.87 13.24
N ALA A 255 -1.45 5.62 14.42
CA ALA A 255 -1.08 6.67 15.36
C ALA A 255 0.01 7.59 14.81
N ARG A 256 1.02 7.03 14.12
CA ARG A 256 2.09 7.83 13.50
C ARG A 256 1.56 8.70 12.35
N SER A 257 0.73 8.17 11.47
CA SER A 257 0.20 8.93 10.34
C SER A 257 -0.70 10.08 10.79
N ALA A 258 -1.47 9.90 11.86
CA ALA A 258 -2.24 10.97 12.47
C ALA A 258 -1.37 12.11 13.03
N SER A 259 -0.18 11.78 13.55
CA SER A 259 0.78 12.76 14.07
C SER A 259 1.63 13.42 12.98
N GLY A 260 1.85 12.74 11.85
CA GLY A 260 2.70 13.21 10.76
C GLY A 260 2.09 14.37 9.97
N ASN A 261 1.10 14.07 9.11
CA ASN A 261 0.45 15.08 8.27
C ASN A 261 -1.02 15.34 8.63
N GLY A 262 -1.51 14.77 9.73
CA GLY A 262 -2.90 14.97 10.16
C GLY A 262 -3.93 14.18 9.35
N TYR A 263 -3.52 13.18 8.57
CA TYR A 263 -4.43 12.28 7.90
C TYR A 263 -4.97 11.25 8.91
N GLY A 264 -6.29 11.21 9.07
CA GLY A 264 -6.98 10.22 9.92
C GLY A 264 -7.08 8.84 9.26
N PHE A 265 -6.01 8.34 8.65
CA PHE A 265 -6.00 7.03 8.02
C PHE A 265 -5.94 5.91 9.05
N THR A 266 -6.74 4.86 8.82
CA THR A 266 -6.71 3.65 9.63
C THR A 266 -5.96 2.54 8.88
N PHE A 267 -4.85 2.10 9.45
CA PHE A 267 -4.08 0.96 8.96
C PHE A 267 -4.39 -0.27 9.80
N THR A 268 -4.72 -1.36 9.12
CA THR A 268 -5.06 -2.64 9.76
C THR A 268 -4.70 -3.81 8.85
N LEU A 269 -5.01 -5.04 9.25
CA LEU A 269 -4.99 -6.18 8.35
C LEU A 269 -6.17 -6.06 7.35
N PRO A 270 -6.00 -6.49 6.10
CA PRO A 270 -7.13 -6.60 5.17
C PRO A 270 -8.15 -7.60 5.72
N ASN A 271 -9.43 -7.39 5.42
CA ASN A 271 -10.37 -8.50 5.52
C ASN A 271 -10.11 -9.50 4.39
N GLU A 272 -10.64 -10.72 4.51
CA GLU A 272 -10.34 -11.77 3.53
C GLU A 272 -10.85 -11.47 2.12
N ASP A 273 -11.93 -10.68 2.00
CA ASP A 273 -12.52 -10.29 0.72
C ASP A 273 -11.66 -9.23 0.03
N GLN A 274 -11.18 -8.24 0.78
CA GLN A 274 -10.22 -7.24 0.29
C GLN A 274 -8.93 -7.92 -0.19
N TRP A 275 -8.43 -8.87 0.59
CA TRP A 275 -7.21 -9.59 0.25
C TRP A 275 -7.40 -10.39 -1.06
N GLU A 276 -8.48 -11.17 -1.17
CA GLU A 276 -8.74 -12.00 -2.34
C GLU A 276 -9.02 -11.18 -3.60
N TYR A 277 -9.82 -10.11 -3.49
CA TYR A 277 -10.11 -9.21 -4.61
C TYR A 277 -8.83 -8.54 -5.14
N ALA A 278 -7.97 -8.06 -4.25
CA ALA A 278 -6.68 -7.49 -4.61
C ALA A 278 -5.73 -8.52 -5.25
N CYS A 279 -5.68 -9.74 -4.72
CA CYS A 279 -4.93 -10.85 -5.29
C CYS A 279 -5.39 -11.15 -6.73
N ARG A 280 -6.69 -11.18 -6.97
CA ARG A 280 -7.31 -11.40 -8.28
C ARG A 280 -7.11 -10.24 -9.26
N SER A 281 -6.71 -9.07 -8.79
CA SER A 281 -6.52 -7.86 -9.63
C SER A 281 -7.77 -7.51 -10.46
N GLY A 282 -8.96 -7.64 -9.87
CA GLY A 282 -10.24 -7.39 -10.55
C GLY A 282 -10.66 -8.46 -11.54
N CYS A 283 -9.93 -9.55 -11.66
CA CYS A 283 -10.31 -10.67 -12.52
C CYS A 283 -11.52 -11.42 -11.94
N SER A 284 -12.60 -11.48 -12.68
CA SER A 284 -13.84 -12.15 -12.25
C SER A 284 -13.91 -13.63 -12.59
N GLN A 285 -12.96 -14.13 -13.41
CA GLN A 285 -12.98 -15.52 -13.85
C GLN A 285 -12.44 -16.45 -12.78
N ASP A 286 -13.08 -17.62 -12.66
CA ASP A 286 -12.59 -18.69 -11.82
C ASP A 286 -11.22 -19.17 -12.31
N ILE A 287 -10.30 -19.34 -11.39
CA ILE A 287 -8.88 -19.60 -11.64
C ILE A 287 -8.63 -20.87 -12.46
N TYR A 288 -9.58 -21.76 -12.59
CA TYR A 288 -9.35 -23.16 -12.92
C TYR A 288 -10.22 -23.73 -14.04
N THR A 289 -10.60 -22.97 -15.05
CA THR A 289 -11.26 -23.55 -16.21
C THR A 289 -10.25 -24.31 -17.07
N GLY A 290 -9.98 -25.55 -16.72
CA GLY A 290 -9.44 -26.58 -17.63
C GLY A 290 -7.96 -26.60 -17.92
N ALA A 291 -7.24 -25.53 -17.79
CA ALA A 291 -5.77 -25.48 -17.88
C ALA A 291 -5.24 -25.10 -16.50
N ARG A 292 -4.75 -26.04 -15.77
CA ARG A 292 -4.40 -25.97 -14.34
C ARG A 292 -3.64 -24.73 -13.87
N TYR A 293 -3.18 -23.87 -14.75
CA TYR A 293 -2.34 -22.72 -14.41
C TYR A 293 -2.34 -21.59 -15.42
N ASN A 294 -3.16 -21.63 -16.49
CA ASN A 294 -2.95 -20.74 -17.64
C ASN A 294 -3.95 -19.60 -17.83
N SER A 295 -4.94 -19.43 -16.97
CA SER A 295 -6.01 -18.43 -17.21
C SER A 295 -6.14 -17.42 -16.12
N TYR A 296 -5.02 -17.16 -15.39
CA TYR A 296 -5.21 -16.37 -14.23
C TYR A 296 -4.27 -15.23 -14.18
N CYS A 297 -4.78 -14.12 -13.97
CA CYS A 297 -4.04 -12.92 -13.78
C CYS A 297 -2.67 -13.24 -13.15
N TRP A 298 -2.17 -12.73 -12.38
CA TRP A 298 -0.89 -12.88 -11.77
C TRP A 298 -0.60 -14.28 -11.13
N ALA A 299 -1.62 -14.92 -10.58
CA ALA A 299 -1.47 -16.14 -9.79
C ALA A 299 -0.71 -17.27 -10.47
N VAL A 300 -0.96 -17.46 -11.75
CA VAL A 300 -0.34 -18.56 -12.52
C VAL A 300 1.16 -18.41 -12.63
N ASN A 301 1.59 -17.24 -13.04
CA ASN A 301 3.00 -17.02 -13.29
C ASN A 301 3.79 -16.97 -11.99
N SER A 302 3.23 -16.48 -10.92
CA SER A 302 3.96 -16.35 -9.66
C SER A 302 3.98 -17.62 -8.83
N VAL A 303 2.91 -18.41 -8.78
CA VAL A 303 3.00 -19.74 -8.16
C VAL A 303 3.98 -20.63 -8.92
N TYR A 304 3.92 -20.60 -10.24
CA TYR A 304 4.82 -21.41 -11.07
C TYR A 304 6.24 -20.84 -11.03
N VAL A 305 6.40 -19.53 -11.07
CA VAL A 305 7.69 -18.87 -11.00
C VAL A 305 8.28 -18.95 -9.60
N ASN A 306 7.49 -18.82 -8.53
CA ASN A 306 7.98 -19.06 -7.17
C ASN A 306 8.51 -20.49 -7.03
N PHE A 307 7.71 -21.48 -7.43
CA PHE A 307 8.11 -22.87 -7.36
C PHE A 307 9.29 -23.17 -8.30
N GLN A 308 9.23 -22.70 -9.53
CA GLN A 308 10.26 -22.94 -10.54
C GLN A 308 11.51 -22.10 -10.29
N THR A 309 11.37 -20.85 -9.85
CA THR A 309 12.53 -19.99 -9.55
C THR A 309 13.18 -20.41 -8.25
N MET A 310 12.44 -20.84 -7.25
CA MET A 310 13.00 -21.47 -6.07
C MET A 310 13.77 -22.73 -6.43
N GLN A 311 13.23 -23.59 -7.29
CA GLN A 311 13.96 -24.75 -7.80
C GLN A 311 15.21 -24.35 -8.58
N ASN A 312 15.15 -23.33 -9.44
CA ASN A 312 16.26 -22.90 -10.28
C ASN A 312 17.29 -22.07 -9.50
N TYR A 313 16.85 -21.24 -8.56
CA TYR A 313 17.72 -20.38 -7.77
C TYR A 313 18.54 -21.17 -6.75
N TYR A 314 17.96 -22.20 -6.15
CA TYR A 314 18.64 -23.06 -5.18
C TYR A 314 19.28 -24.32 -5.80
N GLY A 315 19.27 -24.45 -7.11
CA GLY A 315 20.01 -25.51 -7.83
C GLY A 315 19.54 -26.95 -7.55
N GLY A 316 18.33 -27.11 -6.98
CA GLY A 316 17.80 -28.41 -6.60
C GLY A 316 16.81 -28.94 -7.61
N THR A 317 17.17 -29.98 -8.34
CA THR A 317 16.21 -30.88 -8.98
C THR A 317 15.61 -31.81 -7.94
N LYS A 318 14.38 -32.32 -8.17
CA LYS A 318 13.73 -33.34 -7.32
C LYS A 318 14.67 -34.53 -7.01
N GLU A 319 15.64 -34.76 -7.88
CA GLU A 319 16.62 -35.84 -7.78
C GLU A 319 17.72 -35.57 -6.76
N ASN A 320 17.95 -34.33 -6.36
CA ASN A 320 18.98 -33.94 -5.40
C ASN A 320 18.51 -33.83 -3.95
N GLY A 321 17.34 -34.40 -3.61
CA GLY A 321 16.87 -34.46 -2.23
C GLY A 321 16.43 -33.12 -1.64
N TYR A 322 16.16 -32.12 -2.46
CA TYR A 322 15.59 -30.86 -2.01
C TYR A 322 14.16 -31.10 -1.52
N HIS A 323 13.99 -31.03 -0.21
CA HIS A 323 12.69 -31.17 0.43
C HIS A 323 12.07 -29.77 0.58
N PRO A 324 10.85 -29.53 0.05
CA PRO A 324 10.13 -28.27 0.25
C PRO A 324 9.88 -27.90 1.72
N GLN A 325 10.16 -28.79 2.65
CA GLN A 325 10.06 -28.56 4.09
C GLN A 325 10.96 -27.45 4.62
N TYR A 326 11.93 -26.98 3.83
CA TYR A 326 12.91 -25.96 4.23
C TYR A 326 13.08 -24.90 3.17
N SER A 327 12.04 -24.64 2.37
CA SER A 327 12.07 -23.53 1.43
C SER A 327 12.04 -22.23 2.24
N ASP A 328 13.17 -21.56 2.23
CA ASP A 328 13.30 -20.26 2.87
C ASP A 328 12.46 -19.22 2.13
N GLN A 329 11.96 -18.26 2.88
CA GLN A 329 11.39 -17.06 2.31
C GLN A 329 12.44 -16.31 1.50
N ILE A 330 11.99 -15.54 0.51
CA ILE A 330 12.85 -14.65 -0.26
C ILE A 330 12.52 -13.19 0.06
N ALA A 331 13.45 -12.29 -0.24
CA ALA A 331 13.19 -10.86 -0.17
C ALA A 331 11.95 -10.49 -1.00
N VAL A 332 11.09 -9.63 -0.49
CA VAL A 332 9.84 -9.25 -1.16
C VAL A 332 10.09 -8.59 -2.51
N GLY A 333 9.17 -8.81 -3.46
CA GLY A 333 9.20 -8.15 -4.76
C GLY A 333 10.29 -8.66 -5.72
N GLN A 334 10.72 -9.90 -5.58
CA GLN A 334 11.66 -10.54 -6.51
C GLN A 334 10.97 -11.15 -7.73
N LEU A 335 9.66 -11.36 -7.64
CA LEU A 335 8.86 -11.98 -8.68
C LEU A 335 7.97 -10.94 -9.38
N THR A 336 7.30 -11.37 -10.45
CA THR A 336 6.39 -10.50 -11.21
C THR A 336 5.16 -10.16 -10.37
N PRO A 337 4.79 -8.88 -10.24
CA PRO A 337 3.56 -8.50 -9.54
C PRO A 337 2.32 -8.90 -10.34
N ASN A 338 1.17 -8.86 -9.69
CA ASN A 338 -0.10 -8.98 -10.38
C ASN A 338 -0.42 -7.73 -11.24
N ALA A 339 -1.55 -7.71 -11.96
CA ALA A 339 -1.89 -6.63 -12.88
C ALA A 339 -2.07 -5.26 -12.18
N TRP A 340 -2.28 -5.25 -10.86
CA TRP A 340 -2.35 -4.01 -10.08
C TRP A 340 -1.02 -3.62 -9.43
N GLY A 341 0.05 -4.38 -9.64
CA GLY A 341 1.37 -4.07 -9.11
C GLY A 341 1.58 -4.55 -7.67
N LEU A 342 0.78 -5.51 -7.20
CA LEU A 342 0.98 -6.16 -5.90
C LEU A 342 1.88 -7.38 -6.04
N TYR A 343 2.87 -7.48 -5.18
CA TYR A 343 3.86 -8.56 -5.18
C TYR A 343 3.52 -9.62 -4.13
N ASP A 344 3.99 -10.82 -4.38
CA ASP A 344 4.03 -11.94 -3.44
C ASP A 344 2.66 -12.30 -2.83
N MET A 345 1.56 -12.02 -3.58
CA MET A 345 0.20 -12.36 -3.14
C MET A 345 -0.03 -13.86 -3.00
N LEU A 346 0.81 -14.68 -3.64
CA LEU A 346 0.73 -16.14 -3.56
C LEU A 346 2.12 -16.71 -3.27
N GLY A 347 2.27 -17.35 -2.12
CA GLY A 347 3.56 -17.87 -1.65
C GLY A 347 4.28 -16.87 -0.75
N ASN A 348 5.55 -17.07 -0.54
CA ASN A 348 6.44 -16.40 0.41
C ASN A 348 5.97 -16.61 1.85
N VAL A 349 5.07 -15.78 2.40
CA VAL A 349 4.42 -16.05 3.69
C VAL A 349 2.90 -16.07 3.55
N ARG A 350 2.24 -16.86 4.40
CA ARG A 350 0.79 -16.75 4.60
C ARG A 350 0.50 -15.45 5.32
N GLU A 351 -0.58 -14.81 4.93
CA GLU A 351 -0.92 -13.48 5.41
C GLU A 351 -2.14 -13.50 6.31
N TRP A 352 -1.98 -12.97 7.52
CA TRP A 352 -3.09 -12.74 8.43
C TRP A 352 -4.10 -11.75 7.83
N CYS A 353 -5.37 -12.09 7.93
CA CYS A 353 -6.50 -11.20 7.69
C CYS A 353 -7.20 -10.86 9.00
N VAL A 354 -7.82 -9.68 9.08
CA VAL A 354 -8.62 -9.29 10.27
C VAL A 354 -9.84 -10.17 10.48
N THR A 355 -10.30 -10.85 9.41
CA THR A 355 -11.48 -11.72 9.45
C THR A 355 -11.28 -12.88 10.43
N THR A 356 -12.23 -13.02 11.35
CA THR A 356 -12.28 -14.15 12.29
C THR A 356 -13.49 -15.02 12.03
N ARG A 357 -13.36 -16.32 12.28
CA ARG A 357 -14.41 -17.33 12.15
C ARG A 357 -14.31 -18.32 13.31
N GLY A 358 -15.35 -18.38 14.15
CA GLY A 358 -15.41 -19.34 15.27
C GLY A 358 -14.22 -19.24 16.25
N GLY A 359 -13.67 -18.04 16.45
CA GLY A 359 -12.55 -17.82 17.38
C GLY A 359 -11.16 -18.05 16.77
N THR A 360 -11.09 -18.36 15.47
CA THR A 360 -9.85 -18.42 14.69
C THR A 360 -9.75 -17.26 13.71
N ALA A 361 -8.55 -16.89 13.32
CA ALA A 361 -8.31 -15.88 12.30
C ALA A 361 -8.00 -16.54 10.94
N VAL A 362 -8.28 -15.81 9.86
CA VAL A 362 -8.04 -16.27 8.49
C VAL A 362 -6.60 -15.98 8.08
N LEU A 363 -6.00 -16.95 7.40
CA LEU A 363 -4.74 -16.85 6.68
C LEU A 363 -5.00 -17.05 5.17
N ARG A 364 -4.31 -16.26 4.36
CA ARG A 364 -4.41 -16.26 2.89
C ARG A 364 -3.04 -16.40 2.23
N GLY A 365 -3.01 -16.69 0.91
CA GLY A 365 -1.85 -16.66 0.04
C GLY A 365 -1.00 -17.93 -0.02
N GLY A 366 -0.98 -18.73 1.04
CA GLY A 366 -0.05 -19.85 1.18
C GLY A 366 1.38 -19.40 1.48
N GLY A 367 2.19 -20.27 2.04
CA GLY A 367 3.58 -20.00 2.41
C GLY A 367 4.59 -20.78 1.56
N SER A 368 5.85 -20.41 1.65
CA SER A 368 6.96 -20.94 0.84
C SER A 368 7.12 -22.47 0.87
N GLY A 369 6.71 -23.12 1.94
CA GLY A 369 6.76 -24.59 2.08
C GLY A 369 5.52 -25.34 1.62
N MET A 370 4.50 -24.64 1.12
CA MET A 370 3.24 -25.26 0.72
C MET A 370 3.27 -25.75 -0.73
N SER A 371 2.42 -26.75 -1.04
CA SER A 371 2.19 -27.16 -2.43
C SER A 371 1.45 -26.06 -3.18
N GLY A 372 1.74 -25.90 -4.48
CA GLY A 372 1.08 -24.91 -5.35
C GLY A 372 -0.45 -25.01 -5.36
N GLU A 373 -1.00 -26.17 -5.01
CA GLU A 373 -2.45 -26.39 -4.88
C GLU A 373 -3.08 -25.59 -3.74
N ASN A 374 -2.31 -25.24 -2.71
CA ASN A 374 -2.75 -24.42 -1.58
C ASN A 374 -2.40 -22.93 -1.74
N MET A 375 -1.72 -22.56 -2.83
CA MET A 375 -1.34 -21.19 -3.14
C MET A 375 -2.27 -20.61 -4.20
N THR A 376 -3.54 -20.42 -3.87
CA THR A 376 -4.52 -19.82 -4.77
C THR A 376 -5.19 -18.62 -4.13
N ALA A 377 -5.73 -17.71 -4.93
CA ALA A 377 -6.41 -16.53 -4.41
C ALA A 377 -7.57 -16.92 -3.48
N ALA A 378 -8.27 -18.04 -3.75
CA ALA A 378 -9.37 -18.52 -2.95
C ALA A 378 -8.98 -19.46 -1.79
N SER A 379 -7.72 -19.85 -1.69
CA SER A 379 -7.25 -20.69 -0.59
C SER A 379 -7.36 -19.97 0.73
N ARG A 380 -7.89 -20.68 1.73
CA ARG A 380 -8.09 -20.18 3.10
C ARG A 380 -7.57 -21.19 4.10
N GLU A 381 -6.85 -20.72 5.07
CA GLU A 381 -6.51 -21.47 6.27
C GLU A 381 -7.08 -20.75 7.49
N LEU A 382 -7.41 -21.51 8.53
CA LEU A 382 -7.89 -20.99 9.81
C LEU A 382 -6.89 -21.39 10.88
N ALA A 383 -6.42 -20.42 11.63
CA ALA A 383 -5.49 -20.65 12.74
C ALA A 383 -5.91 -19.87 13.98
N SER A 384 -5.48 -20.35 15.15
CA SER A 384 -5.62 -19.58 16.41
C SER A 384 -4.96 -18.20 16.25
N THR A 385 -5.52 -17.15 16.83
CA THR A 385 -4.91 -15.81 16.84
C THR A 385 -3.52 -15.79 17.50
N THR A 386 -3.20 -16.81 18.28
CA THR A 386 -1.88 -16.99 18.90
C THR A 386 -0.91 -17.85 18.07
N TYR A 387 -1.40 -18.43 16.96
CA TYR A 387 -0.55 -19.21 16.05
C TYR A 387 0.51 -18.34 15.40
N LYS A 388 1.70 -18.88 15.19
CA LYS A 388 2.81 -18.27 14.49
C LYS A 388 3.83 -19.32 14.07
N ASP A 389 4.44 -19.13 12.92
CA ASP A 389 5.56 -19.96 12.44
C ASP A 389 6.39 -19.18 11.42
N CYS A 390 7.43 -19.80 10.87
CA CYS A 390 8.32 -19.21 9.87
C CYS A 390 7.68 -18.98 8.49
N GLN A 391 6.43 -19.31 8.28
CA GLN A 391 5.70 -19.11 7.03
C GLN A 391 4.49 -18.19 7.18
N THR A 392 4.36 -17.52 8.34
CA THR A 392 3.19 -16.70 8.67
C THR A 392 3.61 -15.28 8.96
N GLY A 393 3.19 -14.38 8.10
CA GLY A 393 3.40 -12.93 8.15
C GLY A 393 2.10 -12.18 7.86
N PHE A 394 2.19 -10.98 7.27
CA PHE A 394 1.03 -10.16 6.94
C PHE A 394 1.38 -9.02 5.99
N ARG A 395 0.37 -8.40 5.40
CA ARG A 395 0.43 -7.06 4.81
C ARG A 395 -0.64 -6.17 5.40
N LEU A 396 -0.48 -4.85 5.31
CA LEU A 396 -1.46 -3.90 5.82
C LEU A 396 -2.36 -3.38 4.70
N VAL A 397 -3.58 -3.03 5.09
CA VAL A 397 -4.52 -2.24 4.32
C VAL A 397 -4.69 -0.88 4.98
N CYS A 398 -4.94 0.16 4.18
CA CYS A 398 -5.44 1.44 4.64
C CYS A 398 -6.88 1.61 4.12
N ASN A 399 -7.83 1.70 5.03
CA ASN A 399 -9.20 2.07 4.75
C ASN A 399 -9.34 3.59 4.79
N LEU A 400 -10.04 4.15 3.79
CA LEU A 400 -10.09 5.60 3.57
C LEU A 400 -11.06 6.33 4.49
N ASN A 401 -12.06 5.61 4.99
CA ASN A 401 -12.99 6.11 6.00
C ASN A 401 -12.73 5.39 7.32
N ALA A 402 -12.17 6.11 8.28
CA ALA A 402 -12.33 5.73 9.68
C ALA A 402 -13.70 6.29 10.12
N GLU A 403 -14.61 5.43 10.57
CA GLU A 403 -15.77 5.85 11.35
C GLU A 403 -15.34 6.58 12.62
#